data_21f40c848c3e575d7ecc346fa3e17d16
#
_entry.id   21f40c848c3e575d7ecc346fa3e17d16
#
_cell.length_a   1.000
_cell.length_b   1.000
_cell.length_c   1.000
_cell.angle_alpha   90.00
_cell.angle_beta   90.00
_cell.angle_gamma   90.00
#
_symmetry.space_group_name_H-M   'P 1'
#
loop_
_entity.id
_entity.type
_entity.pdbx_description
1 polymer ?
#
loop_
_entity_poly.entity_id
_entity_poly.type
_entity_poly.pdbx_seq_one_letter_code
_entity_poly.pdbx_strand_id
1 'polypeptide(L)'
;EAKTSGEREELKKINLSFEMADNVMLYLDDIQHLSAEFLQKFISLADGQRKIDGIFEGESKTYDLRGKRFCIVMAGNPYTESGSKFQIPDMLANRADVYNLGDVIGDTETLFNLSLIENATGDNPYLDKITSKSLTDFYKLTNFVTENQEQLPDLEGNYLKQEIDDFIAVLKHVIKIRNVVVKVNQNYIASAAMQDDYRTEPPFKMQGSYRNMSKLVSKIVPMMNEKEINETILAHYESESQTLTTDTESNLLRLKEIAGLMTSQEKERWETIKATFVKNNKHGGLNKDDKVFAQLLEFNENLEGIIQAILKK
;
A
#
# COMPACT_ATOMS: atom_id res chain seq x y z
N GLU A 1 -22.21 -19.31 -2.84
CA GLU A 1 -22.53 -19.70 -4.23
C GLU A 1 -22.09 -18.61 -5.19
N ALA A 2 -21.46 -19.01 -6.30
CA ALA A 2 -21.07 -18.08 -7.35
C ALA A 2 -22.32 -17.49 -8.03
N LYS A 3 -22.46 -16.17 -7.98
CA LYS A 3 -23.64 -15.46 -8.48
C LYS A 3 -23.50 -15.08 -9.96
N THR A 4 -22.29 -14.73 -10.39
CA THR A 4 -21.99 -14.29 -11.75
C THR A 4 -21.34 -15.38 -12.59
N SER A 5 -21.30 -15.21 -13.93
CA SER A 5 -20.61 -16.14 -14.82
C SER A 5 -19.09 -16.14 -14.57
N GLY A 6 -18.50 -14.98 -14.28
CA GLY A 6 -17.08 -14.85 -13.95
C GLY A 6 -16.70 -15.59 -12.67
N GLU A 7 -17.49 -15.42 -11.59
CA GLU A 7 -17.27 -16.16 -10.34
C GLU A 7 -17.37 -17.68 -10.54
N ARG A 8 -18.25 -18.14 -11.43
CA ARG A 8 -18.36 -19.57 -11.75
C ARG A 8 -17.15 -20.10 -12.51
N GLU A 9 -16.56 -19.30 -13.40
CA GLU A 9 -15.33 -19.66 -14.10
C GLU A 9 -14.15 -19.74 -13.16
N GLU A 10 -13.98 -18.75 -12.26
CA GLU A 10 -12.93 -18.80 -11.26
C GLU A 10 -13.07 -19.99 -10.31
N LEU A 11 -14.30 -20.29 -9.86
CA LEU A 11 -14.57 -21.47 -9.05
C LEU A 11 -14.24 -22.78 -9.78
N LYS A 12 -14.48 -22.86 -11.09
CA LYS A 12 -14.08 -24.03 -11.92
C LYS A 12 -12.55 -24.18 -11.96
N LYS A 13 -11.79 -23.10 -12.11
CA LYS A 13 -10.31 -23.15 -12.08
C LYS A 13 -9.80 -23.65 -10.73
N ILE A 14 -10.38 -23.17 -9.62
CA ILE A 14 -10.04 -23.61 -8.27
C ILE A 14 -10.33 -25.12 -8.12
N ASN A 15 -11.51 -25.59 -8.50
CA ASN A 15 -11.86 -27.00 -8.43
C ASN A 15 -10.99 -27.88 -9.35
N LEU A 16 -10.63 -27.39 -10.54
CA LEU A 16 -9.69 -28.06 -11.42
C LEU A 16 -8.31 -28.25 -10.77
N SER A 17 -7.85 -27.25 -10.01
CA SER A 17 -6.59 -27.35 -9.28
C SER A 17 -6.61 -28.49 -8.25
N PHE A 18 -7.75 -28.71 -7.57
CA PHE A 18 -7.93 -29.84 -6.65
C PHE A 18 -7.99 -31.19 -7.37
N GLU A 19 -8.59 -31.22 -8.57
CA GLU A 19 -8.65 -32.42 -9.42
C GLU A 19 -7.28 -32.82 -9.92
N MET A 20 -6.42 -31.89 -10.30
CA MET A 20 -5.04 -32.11 -10.66
C MET A 20 -4.23 -32.66 -9.48
N ALA A 21 -4.52 -32.26 -8.29
CA ALA A 21 -4.05 -32.72 -6.98
C ALA A 21 -2.53 -32.64 -6.74
N ASP A 22 -1.67 -33.02 -7.68
CA ASP A 22 -0.22 -33.10 -7.48
C ASP A 22 0.54 -32.14 -8.40
N ASN A 23 1.66 -31.60 -7.90
CA ASN A 23 2.48 -30.56 -8.55
C ASN A 23 1.68 -29.28 -8.86
N VAL A 24 0.84 -28.85 -7.95
CA VAL A 24 -0.03 -27.67 -8.13
C VAL A 24 0.29 -26.60 -7.10
N MET A 25 0.46 -25.38 -7.57
CA MET A 25 0.40 -24.17 -6.75
C MET A 25 -0.87 -23.42 -7.12
N LEU A 26 -1.79 -23.30 -6.15
CA LEU A 26 -2.98 -22.47 -6.28
C LEU A 26 -2.64 -21.08 -5.71
N TYR A 27 -2.60 -20.07 -6.58
CA TYR A 27 -2.40 -18.68 -6.20
C TYR A 27 -3.74 -17.94 -6.21
N LEU A 28 -4.13 -17.38 -5.06
CA LEU A 28 -5.31 -16.54 -4.91
C LEU A 28 -4.86 -15.11 -4.64
N ASP A 29 -5.12 -14.24 -5.58
CA ASP A 29 -4.82 -12.81 -5.47
C ASP A 29 -6.03 -12.03 -4.97
N ASP A 30 -5.77 -10.85 -4.41
CA ASP A 30 -6.80 -9.92 -3.94
C ASP A 30 -7.84 -10.57 -3.00
N ILE A 31 -7.36 -11.40 -2.04
CA ILE A 31 -8.25 -12.13 -1.11
C ILE A 31 -9.12 -11.21 -0.24
N GLN A 32 -8.83 -9.91 -0.15
CA GLN A 32 -9.66 -8.93 0.55
C GLN A 32 -11.04 -8.72 -0.11
N HIS A 33 -11.23 -9.20 -1.34
CA HIS A 33 -12.52 -9.20 -2.04
C HIS A 33 -13.30 -10.50 -1.86
N LEU A 34 -12.71 -11.50 -1.22
CA LEU A 34 -13.35 -12.78 -0.96
C LEU A 34 -14.13 -12.74 0.35
N SER A 35 -15.24 -13.48 0.43
CA SER A 35 -15.97 -13.60 1.69
C SER A 35 -15.20 -14.42 2.72
N ALA A 36 -15.37 -14.08 4.00
CA ALA A 36 -14.77 -14.83 5.09
C ALA A 36 -15.18 -16.31 5.07
N GLU A 37 -16.45 -16.61 4.71
CA GLU A 37 -16.95 -17.98 4.56
C GLU A 37 -16.21 -18.76 3.47
N PHE A 38 -15.85 -18.11 2.36
CA PHE A 38 -15.08 -18.74 1.31
C PHE A 38 -13.65 -19.05 1.78
N LEU A 39 -12.99 -18.11 2.44
CA LEU A 39 -11.64 -18.30 2.98
C LEU A 39 -11.60 -19.39 4.05
N GLN A 40 -12.65 -19.51 4.88
CA GLN A 40 -12.77 -20.57 5.89
C GLN A 40 -12.76 -21.98 5.30
N LYS A 41 -13.19 -22.17 4.05
CA LYS A 41 -13.15 -23.50 3.38
C LYS A 41 -11.74 -24.05 3.22
N PHE A 42 -10.72 -23.18 3.18
CA PHE A 42 -9.33 -23.59 3.07
C PHE A 42 -8.71 -24.03 4.41
N ILE A 43 -9.39 -23.84 5.53
CA ILE A 43 -8.89 -24.22 6.86
C ILE A 43 -8.56 -25.71 6.92
N SER A 44 -9.44 -26.57 6.44
CA SER A 44 -9.26 -28.02 6.43
C SER A 44 -8.09 -28.46 5.53
N LEU A 45 -7.79 -27.68 4.50
CA LEU A 45 -6.66 -27.93 3.61
C LEU A 45 -5.33 -27.45 4.21
N ALA A 46 -5.38 -26.37 4.98
CA ALA A 46 -4.23 -25.86 5.74
C ALA A 46 -3.93 -26.69 7.00
N ASP A 47 -4.87 -27.51 7.43
CA ASP A 47 -4.73 -28.41 8.57
C ASP A 47 -4.06 -29.74 8.18
N GLY A 48 -3.62 -30.54 9.15
CA GLY A 48 -3.01 -31.86 8.92
C GLY A 48 -3.91 -32.84 8.16
N GLN A 49 -5.20 -32.61 8.12
CA GLN A 49 -6.14 -33.41 7.35
C GLN A 49 -5.96 -33.24 5.83
N ARG A 50 -5.52 -32.06 5.37
CA ARG A 50 -5.31 -31.70 3.96
C ARG A 50 -6.45 -32.11 3.04
N LYS A 51 -7.70 -31.88 3.48
CA LYS A 51 -8.93 -32.17 2.74
C LYS A 51 -9.70 -30.90 2.44
N ILE A 52 -10.37 -30.88 1.30
CA ILE A 52 -11.25 -29.80 0.92
C ILE A 52 -12.42 -30.33 0.11
N ASP A 53 -13.62 -29.74 0.36
CA ASP A 53 -14.81 -30.04 -0.43
C ASP A 53 -14.91 -29.06 -1.61
N GLY A 54 -15.20 -29.59 -2.77
CA GLY A 54 -15.40 -28.83 -4.01
C GLY A 54 -16.53 -29.40 -4.86
N ILE A 55 -16.78 -28.76 -5.99
CA ILE A 55 -17.79 -29.19 -6.96
C ILE A 55 -17.09 -29.38 -8.30
N PHE A 56 -17.09 -30.58 -8.82
CA PHE A 56 -16.57 -30.91 -10.14
C PHE A 56 -17.67 -31.50 -11.02
N GLU A 57 -17.86 -30.96 -12.21
CA GLU A 57 -18.91 -31.36 -13.17
C GLU A 57 -20.34 -31.40 -12.60
N GLY A 58 -20.60 -30.57 -11.58
CA GLY A 58 -21.89 -30.47 -10.90
C GLY A 58 -22.08 -31.41 -9.71
N GLU A 59 -21.13 -32.29 -9.45
CA GLU A 59 -21.13 -33.19 -8.29
C GLU A 59 -20.26 -32.70 -7.17
N SER A 60 -20.72 -32.86 -5.91
CA SER A 60 -19.93 -32.56 -4.72
C SER A 60 -18.88 -33.64 -4.51
N LYS A 61 -17.62 -33.24 -4.31
CA LYS A 61 -16.49 -34.14 -4.15
C LYS A 61 -15.57 -33.63 -3.05
N THR A 62 -15.14 -34.55 -2.18
CA THR A 62 -14.11 -34.26 -1.17
C THR A 62 -12.75 -34.68 -1.74
N TYR A 63 -11.82 -33.72 -1.81
CA TYR A 63 -10.45 -33.95 -2.26
C TYR A 63 -9.54 -34.22 -1.08
N ASP A 64 -8.79 -35.33 -1.12
CA ASP A 64 -7.76 -35.68 -0.16
C ASP A 64 -6.37 -35.40 -0.78
N LEU A 65 -5.73 -34.35 -0.31
CA LEU A 65 -4.42 -33.88 -0.81
C LEU A 65 -3.24 -34.28 0.09
N ARG A 66 -3.44 -35.26 0.98
CA ARG A 66 -2.36 -35.80 1.80
C ARG A 66 -1.31 -36.47 0.92
N GLY A 67 -0.03 -36.18 1.17
CA GLY A 67 1.09 -36.70 0.39
C GLY A 67 1.21 -36.16 -1.03
N LYS A 68 0.35 -35.20 -1.42
CA LYS A 68 0.41 -34.50 -2.69
C LYS A 68 1.22 -33.21 -2.58
N ARG A 69 1.96 -32.88 -3.64
CA ARG A 69 2.68 -31.61 -3.77
C ARG A 69 1.71 -30.51 -4.19
N PHE A 70 0.88 -30.11 -3.25
CA PHE A 70 -0.11 -29.06 -3.41
C PHE A 70 0.19 -27.92 -2.45
N CYS A 71 0.34 -26.71 -2.98
CA CYS A 71 0.60 -25.49 -2.22
C CYS A 71 -0.47 -24.46 -2.52
N ILE A 72 -0.87 -23.69 -1.51
CA ILE A 72 -1.72 -22.50 -1.67
C ILE A 72 -0.91 -21.28 -1.26
N VAL A 73 -0.94 -20.27 -2.11
CA VAL A 73 -0.42 -18.93 -1.83
C VAL A 73 -1.58 -17.96 -1.94
N MET A 74 -1.76 -17.13 -0.93
CA MET A 74 -2.79 -16.11 -0.87
C MET A 74 -2.13 -14.75 -0.73
N ALA A 75 -2.55 -13.78 -1.54
CA ALA A 75 -2.09 -12.40 -1.44
C ALA A 75 -3.28 -11.46 -1.30
N GLY A 76 -3.12 -10.40 -0.52
CA GLY A 76 -4.16 -9.42 -0.33
C GLY A 76 -3.67 -8.15 0.34
N ASN A 77 -4.44 -7.10 0.20
CA ASN A 77 -4.18 -5.81 0.81
C ASN A 77 -4.91 -5.69 2.15
N PRO A 78 -4.33 -4.98 3.15
CA PRO A 78 -4.96 -4.79 4.45
C PRO A 78 -6.21 -3.91 4.40
N TYR A 79 -6.41 -3.15 3.32
CA TYR A 79 -7.61 -2.37 3.04
C TYR A 79 -8.18 -2.72 1.68
N THR A 80 -9.51 -2.74 1.60
CA THR A 80 -10.24 -2.81 0.32
C THR A 80 -10.09 -1.48 -0.44
N GLU A 81 -10.46 -1.43 -1.71
CA GLU A 81 -10.48 -0.19 -2.50
C GLU A 81 -11.35 0.90 -1.88
N SER A 82 -12.45 0.52 -1.21
CA SER A 82 -13.31 1.43 -0.47
C SER A 82 -12.71 1.92 0.86
N GLY A 83 -11.53 1.42 1.25
CA GLY A 83 -10.85 1.75 2.49
C GLY A 83 -11.36 0.98 3.72
N SER A 84 -12.17 -0.06 3.54
CA SER A 84 -12.57 -0.95 4.64
C SER A 84 -11.43 -1.87 5.02
N LYS A 85 -11.21 -2.08 6.34
CA LYS A 85 -10.16 -2.98 6.82
C LYS A 85 -10.51 -4.44 6.51
N PHE A 86 -9.56 -5.16 5.93
CA PHE A 86 -9.67 -6.59 5.71
C PHE A 86 -8.94 -7.34 6.82
N GLN A 87 -9.54 -8.41 7.29
CA GLN A 87 -8.93 -9.32 8.25
C GLN A 87 -9.04 -10.76 7.73
N ILE A 88 -7.91 -11.44 7.69
CA ILE A 88 -7.89 -12.88 7.42
C ILE A 88 -8.58 -13.60 8.59
N PRO A 89 -9.46 -14.57 8.36
CA PRO A 89 -10.06 -15.35 9.44
C PRO A 89 -8.97 -15.95 10.35
N ASP A 90 -9.06 -15.73 11.65
CA ASP A 90 -8.05 -16.11 12.65
C ASP A 90 -7.67 -17.60 12.54
N MET A 91 -8.65 -18.46 12.33
CA MET A 91 -8.42 -19.89 12.19
C MET A 91 -7.61 -20.25 10.96
N LEU A 92 -7.67 -19.45 9.88
CA LEU A 92 -6.85 -19.63 8.68
C LEU A 92 -5.45 -19.04 8.92
N ALA A 93 -5.36 -17.83 9.48
CA ALA A 93 -4.09 -17.18 9.78
C ALA A 93 -3.20 -18.02 10.72
N ASN A 94 -3.81 -18.66 11.73
CA ASN A 94 -3.09 -19.53 12.67
C ASN A 94 -2.54 -20.84 12.05
N ARG A 95 -2.92 -21.17 10.81
CA ARG A 95 -2.49 -22.36 10.06
C ARG A 95 -1.64 -22.06 8.84
N ALA A 96 -1.41 -20.80 8.57
CA ALA A 96 -0.64 -20.31 7.44
C ALA A 96 0.63 -19.59 7.93
N ASP A 97 1.66 -19.63 7.12
CA ASP A 97 2.80 -18.73 7.27
C ASP A 97 2.39 -17.36 6.71
N VAL A 98 2.24 -16.37 7.58
CA VAL A 98 1.82 -15.03 7.20
C VAL A 98 3.03 -14.12 7.11
N TYR A 99 3.22 -13.53 5.94
CA TYR A 99 4.30 -12.58 5.67
C TYR A 99 3.73 -11.19 5.45
N ASN A 100 4.23 -10.23 6.20
CA ASN A 100 4.02 -8.81 5.92
C ASN A 100 5.17 -8.33 5.02
N LEU A 101 4.88 -8.06 3.74
CA LEU A 101 5.91 -7.65 2.78
C LEU A 101 6.60 -6.34 3.15
N GLY A 102 5.95 -5.49 3.96
CA GLY A 102 6.56 -4.27 4.48
C GLY A 102 7.79 -4.54 5.37
N ASP A 103 7.73 -5.59 6.18
CA ASP A 103 8.85 -5.97 7.06
C ASP A 103 9.97 -6.66 6.28
N VAL A 104 9.64 -7.34 5.18
CA VAL A 104 10.63 -8.03 4.33
C VAL A 104 11.53 -7.05 3.56
N ILE A 105 11.07 -5.80 3.36
CA ILE A 105 11.82 -4.78 2.60
C ILE A 105 13.05 -4.27 3.38
N GLY A 106 13.09 -4.35 4.70
CA GLY A 106 14.09 -3.73 5.58
C GLY A 106 15.54 -3.83 5.08
N ASP A 107 16.09 -5.04 4.97
CA ASP A 107 17.47 -5.25 4.53
C ASP A 107 17.68 -5.12 3.02
N THR A 108 16.60 -5.09 2.23
CA THR A 108 16.61 -5.02 0.76
C THR A 108 16.05 -3.70 0.22
N GLU A 109 15.97 -2.67 1.04
CA GLU A 109 15.40 -1.37 0.67
C GLU A 109 16.01 -0.78 -0.62
N THR A 110 17.33 -0.87 -0.76
CA THR A 110 18.03 -0.36 -1.95
C THR A 110 17.59 -1.08 -3.23
N LEU A 111 17.45 -2.40 -3.18
CA LEU A 111 16.99 -3.21 -4.32
C LEU A 111 15.52 -2.93 -4.63
N PHE A 112 14.70 -2.79 -3.60
CA PHE A 112 13.29 -2.43 -3.78
C PHE A 112 13.13 -1.03 -4.42
N ASN A 113 13.90 -0.06 -3.94
CA ASN A 113 13.92 1.28 -4.50
C ASN A 113 14.33 1.30 -5.98
N LEU A 114 15.30 0.47 -6.36
CA LEU A 114 15.74 0.32 -7.73
C LEU A 114 14.67 -0.36 -8.60
N SER A 115 14.03 -1.41 -8.08
CA SER A 115 12.98 -2.14 -8.80
C SER A 115 11.76 -1.28 -9.11
N LEU A 116 11.41 -0.32 -8.25
CA LEU A 116 10.34 0.65 -8.53
C LEU A 116 10.64 1.51 -9.75
N ILE A 117 11.90 1.94 -9.91
CA ILE A 117 12.31 2.72 -11.09
C ILE A 117 12.35 1.81 -12.32
N GLU A 118 12.95 0.64 -12.20
CA GLU A 118 13.10 -0.33 -13.28
C GLU A 118 11.76 -0.75 -13.88
N ASN A 119 10.77 -1.07 -13.05
CA ASN A 119 9.42 -1.43 -13.50
C ASN A 119 8.68 -0.29 -14.24
N ALA A 120 9.06 0.96 -13.99
CA ALA A 120 8.44 2.13 -14.62
C ALA A 120 9.18 2.61 -15.88
N THR A 121 10.30 1.97 -16.26
CA THR A 121 11.11 2.43 -17.40
C THR A 121 10.36 2.37 -18.72
N GLY A 122 9.59 1.30 -18.96
CA GLY A 122 8.80 1.11 -20.18
C GLY A 122 7.64 2.11 -20.33
N ASP A 123 7.24 2.77 -19.25
CA ASP A 123 6.14 3.75 -19.26
C ASP A 123 6.63 5.17 -19.62
N ASN A 124 7.94 5.39 -19.70
CA ASN A 124 8.52 6.70 -20.01
C ASN A 124 9.43 6.63 -21.23
N PRO A 125 9.17 7.43 -22.30
CA PRO A 125 9.89 7.30 -23.56
C PRO A 125 11.40 7.62 -23.46
N TYR A 126 11.82 8.42 -22.50
CA TYR A 126 13.24 8.71 -22.25
C TYR A 126 13.92 7.51 -21.58
N LEU A 127 13.30 6.94 -20.55
CA LEU A 127 13.85 5.78 -19.83
C LEU A 127 13.82 4.51 -20.69
N ASP A 128 12.75 4.29 -21.44
CA ASP A 128 12.65 3.17 -22.38
C ASP A 128 13.77 3.23 -23.45
N LYS A 129 14.09 4.42 -23.93
CA LYS A 129 15.16 4.62 -24.92
C LYS A 129 16.53 4.18 -24.40
N ILE A 130 16.86 4.47 -23.13
CA ILE A 130 18.15 4.06 -22.57
C ILE A 130 18.14 2.56 -22.21
N THR A 131 17.09 2.04 -21.59
CA THR A 131 16.99 0.62 -21.22
C THR A 131 17.00 -0.29 -22.45
N SER A 132 16.37 0.13 -23.56
CA SER A 132 16.40 -0.60 -24.82
C SER A 132 17.78 -0.61 -25.49
N LYS A 133 18.64 0.40 -25.24
CA LYS A 133 20.01 0.43 -25.75
C LYS A 133 20.97 -0.34 -24.86
N SER A 134 20.98 -0.07 -23.55
CA SER A 134 21.85 -0.71 -22.57
C SER A 134 21.27 -0.61 -21.17
N LEU A 135 20.90 -1.75 -20.61
CA LEU A 135 20.46 -1.83 -19.23
C LEU A 135 21.59 -1.48 -18.24
N THR A 136 22.82 -1.81 -18.60
CA THR A 136 24.03 -1.47 -17.80
C THR A 136 24.17 0.05 -17.67
N ASP A 137 23.98 0.79 -18.76
CA ASP A 137 24.08 2.25 -18.74
C ASP A 137 22.95 2.90 -17.97
N PHE A 138 21.75 2.33 -18.04
CA PHE A 138 20.63 2.75 -17.19
C PHE A 138 20.98 2.65 -15.72
N TYR A 139 21.55 1.52 -15.26
CA TYR A 139 21.96 1.37 -13.87
C TYR A 139 23.11 2.29 -13.49
N LYS A 140 24.11 2.48 -14.36
CA LYS A 140 25.21 3.42 -14.14
C LYS A 140 24.67 4.85 -13.94
N LEU A 141 23.76 5.32 -14.80
CA LEU A 141 23.15 6.65 -14.67
C LEU A 141 22.21 6.78 -13.47
N THR A 142 21.47 5.73 -13.14
CA THR A 142 20.61 5.72 -11.95
C THR A 142 21.45 5.84 -10.68
N ASN A 143 22.55 5.11 -10.57
CA ASN A 143 23.47 5.21 -9.44
C ASN A 143 24.17 6.59 -9.41
N PHE A 144 24.62 7.08 -10.55
CA PHE A 144 25.20 8.41 -10.68
C PHE A 144 24.29 9.50 -10.11
N VAL A 145 23.00 9.47 -10.46
CA VAL A 145 22.03 10.45 -9.95
C VAL A 145 21.68 10.20 -8.48
N THR A 146 21.53 8.95 -8.07
CA THR A 146 21.14 8.60 -6.70
C THR A 146 22.23 8.98 -5.68
N GLU A 147 23.49 8.77 -6.04
CA GLU A 147 24.64 9.03 -5.19
C GLU A 147 25.19 10.46 -5.35
N ASN A 148 24.61 11.28 -6.21
CA ASN A 148 25.07 12.62 -6.56
C ASN A 148 26.56 12.66 -6.94
N GLN A 149 27.02 11.70 -7.75
CA GLN A 149 28.40 11.63 -8.19
C GLN A 149 28.76 12.86 -9.03
N GLU A 150 30.00 13.34 -8.91
CA GLU A 150 30.47 14.52 -9.67
C GLU A 150 30.89 14.19 -11.10
N GLN A 151 31.40 12.97 -11.31
CA GLN A 151 31.91 12.54 -12.60
C GLN A 151 30.97 11.57 -13.29
N LEU A 152 30.58 11.91 -14.53
CA LEU A 152 29.75 11.03 -15.35
C LEU A 152 30.42 9.68 -15.57
N PRO A 153 29.71 8.54 -15.39
CA PRO A 153 30.26 7.22 -15.61
C PRO A 153 30.55 6.98 -17.09
N ASP A 154 31.48 6.06 -17.36
CA ASP A 154 31.74 5.59 -18.71
C ASP A 154 30.59 4.72 -19.21
N LEU A 155 29.91 5.18 -20.27
CA LEU A 155 28.75 4.53 -20.87
C LEU A 155 29.18 3.66 -22.03
N GLU A 156 28.53 2.50 -22.17
CA GLU A 156 28.82 1.53 -23.22
C GLU A 156 28.13 1.89 -24.56
N GLY A 157 26.97 2.53 -24.46
CA GLY A 157 26.19 2.96 -25.61
C GLY A 157 26.67 4.26 -26.18
N ASN A 158 26.36 4.46 -27.45
CA ASN A 158 26.64 5.75 -28.12
C ASN A 158 25.42 6.67 -27.94
N TYR A 159 25.60 7.72 -27.16
CA TYR A 159 24.55 8.72 -26.83
C TYR A 159 25.03 10.12 -27.24
N LEU A 160 24.09 10.94 -27.69
CA LEU A 160 24.33 12.36 -27.85
C LEU A 160 24.36 13.00 -26.42
N LYS A 161 25.15 14.08 -26.30
CA LYS A 161 25.21 14.81 -25.01
C LYS A 161 23.80 15.21 -24.51
N GLN A 162 22.95 15.71 -25.40
CA GLN A 162 21.59 16.10 -25.10
C GLN A 162 20.75 14.90 -24.57
N GLU A 163 20.94 13.70 -25.14
CA GLU A 163 20.23 12.51 -24.65
C GLU A 163 20.64 12.15 -23.22
N ILE A 164 21.92 12.27 -22.91
CA ILE A 164 22.44 12.03 -21.55
C ILE A 164 21.87 13.06 -20.58
N ASP A 165 21.87 14.34 -20.95
CA ASP A 165 21.32 15.43 -20.14
C ASP A 165 19.82 15.20 -19.87
N ASP A 166 19.05 14.79 -20.88
CA ASP A 166 17.63 14.47 -20.77
C ASP A 166 17.40 13.24 -19.87
N PHE A 167 18.19 12.17 -19.99
CA PHE A 167 18.11 11.00 -19.13
C PHE A 167 18.37 11.36 -17.66
N ILE A 168 19.42 12.15 -17.40
CA ILE A 168 19.76 12.59 -16.05
C ILE A 168 18.65 13.46 -15.47
N ALA A 169 18.07 14.37 -16.25
CA ALA A 169 16.97 15.22 -15.80
C ALA A 169 15.75 14.38 -15.41
N VAL A 170 15.33 13.44 -16.29
CA VAL A 170 14.21 12.53 -15.99
C VAL A 170 14.50 11.66 -14.78
N LEU A 171 15.70 11.07 -14.67
CA LEU A 171 16.07 10.23 -13.53
C LEU A 171 16.02 11.00 -12.19
N LYS A 172 16.45 12.26 -12.16
CA LYS A 172 16.32 13.12 -10.96
C LYS A 172 14.87 13.26 -10.52
N HIS A 173 13.97 13.51 -11.46
CA HIS A 173 12.53 13.62 -11.17
C HIS A 173 11.93 12.29 -10.72
N VAL A 174 12.29 11.21 -11.40
CA VAL A 174 11.84 9.85 -11.10
C VAL A 174 12.30 9.38 -9.72
N ILE A 175 13.53 9.68 -9.32
CA ILE A 175 14.06 9.39 -7.98
C ILE A 175 13.28 10.18 -6.90
N LYS A 176 12.95 11.46 -7.18
CA LYS A 176 12.11 12.25 -6.27
C LYS A 176 10.72 11.63 -6.09
N ILE A 177 10.07 11.23 -7.20
CA ILE A 177 8.77 10.56 -7.18
C ILE A 177 8.87 9.24 -6.39
N ARG A 178 9.87 8.40 -6.68
CA ARG A 178 10.12 7.15 -5.97
C ARG A 178 10.20 7.37 -4.46
N ASN A 179 10.93 8.38 -4.02
CA ASN A 179 11.08 8.68 -2.61
C ASN A 179 9.73 9.01 -1.93
N VAL A 180 8.83 9.68 -2.64
CA VAL A 180 7.47 9.93 -2.13
C VAL A 180 6.66 8.64 -2.13
N VAL A 181 6.65 7.88 -3.21
CA VAL A 181 5.92 6.61 -3.35
C VAL A 181 6.35 5.61 -2.26
N VAL A 182 7.65 5.48 -2.00
CA VAL A 182 8.17 4.61 -0.92
C VAL A 182 7.68 5.06 0.45
N LYS A 183 7.76 6.35 0.76
CA LYS A 183 7.24 6.88 2.03
C LYS A 183 5.75 6.68 2.19
N VAL A 184 4.97 6.86 1.12
CA VAL A 184 3.53 6.58 1.10
C VAL A 184 3.28 5.11 1.42
N ASN A 185 4.01 4.20 0.77
CA ASN A 185 3.89 2.76 1.03
C ASN A 185 4.23 2.40 2.49
N GLN A 186 5.34 2.90 3.02
CA GLN A 186 5.74 2.68 4.41
C GLN A 186 4.68 3.18 5.40
N ASN A 187 4.13 4.38 5.17
CA ASN A 187 3.07 4.92 6.02
C ASN A 187 1.76 4.13 5.90
N TYR A 188 1.41 3.64 4.71
CA TYR A 188 0.27 2.77 4.49
C TYR A 188 0.39 1.46 5.30
N ILE A 189 1.54 0.80 5.21
CA ILE A 189 1.83 -0.45 5.93
C ILE A 189 1.81 -0.22 7.45
N ALA A 190 2.49 0.81 7.93
CA ALA A 190 2.52 1.16 9.35
C ALA A 190 1.12 1.47 9.88
N SER A 191 0.33 2.23 9.10
CA SER A 191 -1.06 2.51 9.45
C SER A 191 -1.92 1.25 9.47
N ALA A 192 -1.74 0.32 8.53
CA ALA A 192 -2.50 -0.92 8.48
C ALA A 192 -2.18 -1.86 9.66
N ALA A 193 -0.92 -1.92 10.07
CA ALA A 193 -0.47 -2.74 11.21
C ALA A 193 -0.91 -2.20 12.58
N MET A 194 -1.22 -0.90 12.67
CA MET A 194 -1.58 -0.26 13.93
C MET A 194 -2.97 -0.69 14.42
N GLN A 195 -3.07 -1.08 15.69
CA GLN A 195 -4.36 -1.36 16.35
C GLN A 195 -5.14 -0.06 16.58
N ASP A 196 -6.45 -0.12 16.41
CA ASP A 196 -7.30 1.07 16.44
C ASP A 196 -7.27 1.81 17.79
N ASP A 197 -7.14 1.09 18.90
CA ASP A 197 -7.06 1.65 20.26
C ASP A 197 -5.79 2.50 20.51
N TYR A 198 -4.74 2.27 19.75
CA TYR A 198 -3.47 3.00 19.90
C TYR A 198 -3.28 4.09 18.84
N ARG A 199 -4.28 4.33 17.98
CA ARG A 199 -4.18 5.36 16.96
C ARG A 199 -4.26 6.75 17.53
N THR A 200 -3.31 7.58 17.14
CA THR A 200 -3.28 9.03 17.44
C THR A 200 -3.72 9.88 16.25
N GLU A 201 -3.94 9.26 15.10
CA GLU A 201 -4.36 9.90 13.85
C GLU A 201 -5.27 8.97 13.05
N PRO A 202 -6.10 9.51 12.13
CA PRO A 202 -6.93 8.71 11.25
C PRO A 202 -6.12 7.71 10.42
N PRO A 203 -6.69 6.54 10.05
CA PRO A 203 -6.01 5.55 9.22
C PRO A 203 -5.57 6.14 7.88
N PHE A 204 -4.31 5.90 7.52
CA PHE A 204 -3.77 6.25 6.21
C PHE A 204 -4.00 5.09 5.24
N LYS A 205 -4.72 5.33 4.15
CA LYS A 205 -5.23 4.30 3.25
C LYS A 205 -4.67 4.40 1.82
N MET A 206 -3.89 5.45 1.52
CA MET A 206 -3.27 5.61 0.21
C MET A 206 -2.07 4.68 0.05
N GLN A 207 -1.94 4.09 -1.12
CA GLN A 207 -0.90 3.11 -1.44
C GLN A 207 0.25 3.74 -2.23
N GLY A 208 1.47 3.27 -1.95
CA GLY A 208 2.66 3.54 -2.76
C GLY A 208 3.09 2.27 -3.48
N SER A 209 2.57 2.02 -4.67
CA SER A 209 2.77 0.79 -5.42
C SER A 209 3.57 1.00 -6.72
N TYR A 210 3.98 -0.10 -7.37
CA TYR A 210 4.53 -0.06 -8.73
C TYR A 210 3.59 0.62 -9.72
N ARG A 211 2.28 0.41 -9.57
CA ARG A 211 1.25 1.06 -10.42
C ARG A 211 1.23 2.58 -10.24
N ASN A 212 1.39 3.07 -9.01
CA ASN A 212 1.51 4.50 -8.75
C ASN A 212 2.78 5.06 -9.37
N MET A 213 3.90 4.34 -9.22
CA MET A 213 5.18 4.71 -9.81
C MET A 213 5.07 4.82 -11.34
N SER A 214 4.56 3.79 -12.02
CA SER A 214 4.35 3.77 -13.47
C SER A 214 3.49 4.94 -13.96
N LYS A 215 2.33 5.17 -13.33
CA LYS A 215 1.41 6.27 -13.70
C LYS A 215 2.02 7.66 -13.49
N LEU A 216 2.86 7.83 -12.48
CA LEU A 216 3.56 9.09 -12.25
C LEU A 216 4.70 9.29 -13.26
N VAL A 217 5.55 8.26 -13.43
CA VAL A 217 6.72 8.31 -14.31
C VAL A 217 6.33 8.52 -15.76
N SER A 218 5.20 7.97 -16.22
CA SER A 218 4.71 8.17 -17.60
C SER A 218 4.45 9.62 -17.98
N LYS A 219 4.27 10.51 -16.99
CA LYS A 219 3.98 11.94 -17.20
C LYS A 219 5.23 12.82 -17.16
N ILE A 220 6.39 12.25 -16.82
CA ILE A 220 7.61 13.03 -16.59
C ILE A 220 8.36 13.32 -17.87
N VAL A 221 8.76 14.58 -18.04
CA VAL A 221 9.60 15.05 -19.13
C VAL A 221 10.81 15.84 -18.60
N PRO A 222 11.93 15.90 -19.34
CA PRO A 222 13.17 16.52 -18.84
C PRO A 222 13.05 17.98 -18.42
N MET A 223 12.12 18.72 -19.04
CA MET A 223 11.97 20.18 -18.85
C MET A 223 11.15 20.55 -17.62
N MET A 224 10.54 19.59 -16.93
CA MET A 224 9.72 19.85 -15.75
C MET A 224 10.56 20.44 -14.62
N ASN A 225 9.99 21.43 -13.95
CA ASN A 225 10.58 21.99 -12.75
C ASN A 225 10.01 21.29 -11.48
N GLU A 226 10.58 21.60 -10.32
CA GLU A 226 10.18 21.01 -9.05
C GLU A 226 8.71 21.22 -8.69
N LYS A 227 8.15 22.38 -9.03
CA LYS A 227 6.75 22.69 -8.74
C LYS A 227 5.83 21.80 -9.56
N GLU A 228 6.11 21.64 -10.86
CA GLU A 228 5.35 20.77 -11.76
C GLU A 228 5.40 19.30 -11.35
N ILE A 229 6.56 18.82 -10.86
CA ILE A 229 6.69 17.47 -10.30
C ILE A 229 5.82 17.31 -9.05
N ASN A 230 5.85 18.26 -8.13
CA ASN A 230 5.04 18.23 -6.92
C ASN A 230 3.53 18.28 -7.23
N GLU A 231 3.12 19.12 -8.19
CA GLU A 231 1.74 19.19 -8.66
C GLU A 231 1.30 17.87 -9.33
N THR A 232 2.18 17.23 -10.09
CA THR A 232 1.91 15.93 -10.71
C THR A 232 1.68 14.84 -9.65
N ILE A 233 2.50 14.81 -8.59
CA ILE A 233 2.35 13.88 -7.46
C ILE A 233 1.02 14.13 -6.75
N LEU A 234 0.73 15.39 -6.40
CA LEU A 234 -0.50 15.74 -5.69
C LEU A 234 -1.74 15.40 -6.51
N ALA A 235 -1.80 15.80 -7.79
CA ALA A 235 -2.94 15.51 -8.65
C ALA A 235 -3.20 14.00 -8.83
N HIS A 236 -2.14 13.20 -8.89
CA HIS A 236 -2.26 11.75 -8.94
C HIS A 236 -2.96 11.19 -7.70
N TYR A 237 -2.48 11.53 -6.52
CA TYR A 237 -3.04 11.04 -5.27
C TYR A 237 -4.38 11.71 -4.89
N GLU A 238 -4.64 12.93 -5.31
CA GLU A 238 -5.97 13.54 -5.21
C GLU A 238 -7.00 12.74 -6.00
N SER A 239 -6.66 12.31 -7.22
CA SER A 239 -7.53 11.43 -8.00
C SER A 239 -7.75 10.07 -7.32
N GLU A 240 -6.72 9.48 -6.73
CA GLU A 240 -6.88 8.22 -5.99
C GLU A 240 -7.72 8.39 -4.72
N SER A 241 -7.58 9.52 -4.02
CA SER A 241 -8.33 9.78 -2.79
C SER A 241 -9.84 9.83 -3.01
N GLN A 242 -10.28 10.16 -4.23
CA GLN A 242 -11.71 10.19 -4.59
C GLN A 242 -12.34 8.79 -4.59
N THR A 243 -11.55 7.74 -4.67
CA THR A 243 -12.04 6.36 -4.56
C THR A 243 -12.29 5.95 -3.10
N LEU A 244 -11.76 6.69 -2.12
CA LEU A 244 -12.00 6.45 -0.71
C LEU A 244 -13.41 6.90 -0.33
N THR A 245 -14.18 6.02 0.30
CA THR A 245 -15.55 6.34 0.76
C THR A 245 -15.56 7.21 2.00
N THR A 246 -14.47 7.19 2.78
CA THR A 246 -14.32 7.94 4.03
C THR A 246 -12.89 8.46 4.17
N ASP A 247 -12.72 9.48 4.99
CA ASP A 247 -11.41 10.00 5.40
C ASP A 247 -10.55 10.62 4.29
N THR A 248 -11.17 11.06 3.18
CA THR A 248 -10.48 11.65 2.03
C THR A 248 -9.61 12.83 2.44
N GLU A 249 -10.16 13.79 3.22
CA GLU A 249 -9.43 14.98 3.68
C GLU A 249 -8.21 14.61 4.52
N SER A 250 -8.38 13.73 5.50
CA SER A 250 -7.29 13.31 6.40
C SER A 250 -6.18 12.58 5.64
N ASN A 251 -6.54 11.74 4.67
CA ASN A 251 -5.58 11.03 3.83
C ASN A 251 -4.79 11.98 2.92
N LEU A 252 -5.43 13.00 2.33
CA LEU A 252 -4.75 14.02 1.54
C LEU A 252 -3.81 14.88 2.38
N LEU A 253 -4.24 15.30 3.57
CA LEU A 253 -3.39 16.06 4.48
C LEU A 253 -2.19 15.24 4.93
N ARG A 254 -2.38 13.96 5.28
CA ARG A 254 -1.27 13.07 5.63
C ARG A 254 -0.31 12.88 4.46
N LEU A 255 -0.81 12.71 3.24
CA LEU A 255 0.03 12.65 2.04
C LEU A 255 0.88 13.91 1.88
N LYS A 256 0.27 15.10 2.01
CA LYS A 256 0.99 16.38 1.90
C LYS A 256 2.07 16.51 2.99
N GLU A 257 1.82 16.00 4.19
CA GLU A 257 2.81 15.93 5.27
C GLU A 257 3.99 15.01 4.88
N ILE A 258 3.70 13.78 4.40
CA ILE A 258 4.71 12.80 3.95
C ILE A 258 5.57 13.35 2.81
N ALA A 259 4.94 14.06 1.87
CA ALA A 259 5.61 14.66 0.72
C ALA A 259 6.34 15.98 1.04
N GLY A 260 6.13 16.56 2.24
CA GLY A 260 6.70 17.85 2.62
C GLY A 260 6.07 19.04 1.90
N LEU A 261 4.82 18.91 1.46
CA LEU A 261 4.11 19.89 0.61
C LEU A 261 2.97 20.61 1.34
N MET A 262 2.93 20.52 2.66
CA MET A 262 1.88 21.07 3.50
C MET A 262 2.02 22.58 3.68
N THR A 263 0.97 23.32 3.47
CA THR A 263 0.90 24.77 3.83
C THR A 263 0.70 24.95 5.33
N SER A 264 0.92 26.16 5.84
CA SER A 264 0.69 26.48 7.27
C SER A 264 -0.75 26.25 7.70
N GLN A 265 -1.72 26.62 6.86
CA GLN A 265 -3.16 26.41 7.13
C GLN A 265 -3.51 24.91 7.15
N GLU A 266 -2.94 24.13 6.25
CA GLU A 266 -3.16 22.67 6.21
C GLU A 266 -2.54 21.99 7.44
N LYS A 267 -1.41 22.48 7.96
CA LYS A 267 -0.82 21.97 9.22
C LYS A 267 -1.77 22.19 10.40
N GLU A 268 -2.32 23.39 10.55
CA GLU A 268 -3.30 23.70 11.61
C GLU A 268 -4.54 22.81 11.49
N ARG A 269 -5.03 22.65 10.26
CA ARG A 269 -6.18 21.77 9.98
C ARG A 269 -5.89 20.31 10.33
N TRP A 270 -4.70 19.82 9.97
CA TRP A 270 -4.26 18.46 10.28
C TRP A 270 -4.16 18.21 11.78
N GLU A 271 -3.55 19.13 12.54
CA GLU A 271 -3.51 19.03 14.00
C GLU A 271 -4.91 19.02 14.62
N THR A 272 -5.84 19.82 14.11
CA THR A 272 -7.24 19.81 14.56
C THR A 272 -7.92 18.47 14.30
N ILE A 273 -7.68 17.86 13.13
CA ILE A 273 -8.23 16.53 12.78
C ILE A 273 -7.65 15.47 13.73
N LYS A 274 -6.34 15.46 13.96
CA LYS A 274 -5.70 14.51 14.90
C LYS A 274 -6.25 14.65 16.32
N ALA A 275 -6.36 15.87 16.82
CA ALA A 275 -6.93 16.12 18.15
C ALA A 275 -8.38 15.62 18.26
N THR A 276 -9.20 15.90 17.25
CA THR A 276 -10.59 15.43 17.21
C THR A 276 -10.68 13.91 17.12
N PHE A 277 -9.80 13.28 16.34
CA PHE A 277 -9.74 11.82 16.22
C PHE A 277 -9.40 11.14 17.55
N VAL A 278 -8.36 11.63 18.24
CA VAL A 278 -7.97 11.11 19.56
C VAL A 278 -9.11 11.26 20.58
N LYS A 279 -9.80 12.42 20.57
CA LYS A 279 -10.93 12.67 21.46
C LYS A 279 -12.08 11.69 21.19
N ASN A 280 -12.41 11.46 19.93
CA ASN A 280 -13.48 10.53 19.54
C ASN A 280 -13.12 9.08 19.88
N ASN A 281 -11.86 8.66 19.71
CA ASN A 281 -11.42 7.30 20.05
C ASN A 281 -11.47 7.05 21.55
N LYS A 282 -11.05 8.00 22.38
CA LYS A 282 -11.16 7.87 23.85
C LYS A 282 -12.59 7.66 24.33
N HIS A 283 -13.57 8.16 23.60
CA HIS A 283 -14.98 8.08 23.96
C HIS A 283 -15.77 7.05 23.12
N GLY A 284 -15.14 6.40 22.14
CA GLY A 284 -15.81 5.52 21.16
C GLY A 284 -16.43 4.24 21.75
N GLY A 285 -15.81 3.68 22.79
CA GLY A 285 -16.27 2.44 23.46
C GLY A 285 -17.24 2.64 24.63
N LEU A 286 -17.51 3.88 25.01
CA LEU A 286 -18.35 4.19 26.17
C LEU A 286 -19.84 4.20 25.80
N ASN A 287 -20.69 3.71 26.69
CA ASN A 287 -22.13 3.88 26.58
C ASN A 287 -22.52 5.37 26.74
N LYS A 288 -23.80 5.72 26.50
CA LYS A 288 -24.24 7.11 26.47
C LYS A 288 -24.01 7.87 27.78
N ASP A 289 -24.18 7.19 28.91
CA ASP A 289 -24.03 7.77 30.24
C ASP A 289 -22.55 7.93 30.59
N ASP A 290 -21.71 6.96 30.25
CA ASP A 290 -20.25 7.04 30.43
C ASP A 290 -19.62 8.12 29.56
N LYS A 291 -20.15 8.37 28.34
CA LYS A 291 -19.73 9.49 27.50
C LYS A 291 -20.01 10.85 28.14
N VAL A 292 -21.19 11.02 28.73
CA VAL A 292 -21.55 12.24 29.44
C VAL A 292 -20.66 12.42 30.67
N PHE A 293 -20.38 11.34 31.41
CA PHE A 293 -19.51 11.38 32.59
C PHE A 293 -18.05 11.74 32.18
N ALA A 294 -17.54 11.14 31.14
CA ALA A 294 -16.20 11.45 30.62
C ALA A 294 -16.07 12.91 30.14
N GLN A 295 -17.11 13.43 29.49
CA GLN A 295 -17.15 14.85 29.11
C GLN A 295 -17.21 15.81 30.29
N LEU A 296 -17.90 15.44 31.35
CA LEU A 296 -17.94 16.21 32.60
C LEU A 296 -16.59 16.21 33.32
N LEU A 297 -15.87 15.08 33.34
CA LEU A 297 -14.53 14.99 33.89
C LEU A 297 -13.54 15.88 33.10
N GLU A 298 -13.57 15.80 31.77
CA GLU A 298 -12.70 16.64 30.91
C GLU A 298 -13.02 18.14 31.08
N PHE A 299 -14.29 18.49 31.24
CA PHE A 299 -14.70 19.86 31.54
C PHE A 299 -14.17 20.35 32.90
N ASN A 300 -14.19 19.49 33.90
CA ASN A 300 -13.67 19.80 35.23
C ASN A 300 -12.16 19.99 35.22
N GLU A 301 -11.39 19.13 34.52
CA GLU A 301 -9.95 19.26 34.36
C GLU A 301 -9.57 20.56 33.62
N ASN A 302 -10.33 20.93 32.58
CA ASN A 302 -10.16 22.20 31.88
C ASN A 302 -10.44 23.42 32.79
N LEU A 303 -11.47 23.34 33.63
CA LEU A 303 -11.76 24.40 34.62
C LEU A 303 -10.62 24.52 35.65
N GLU A 304 -10.11 23.42 36.17
CA GLU A 304 -8.97 23.42 37.08
C GLU A 304 -7.71 24.05 36.42
N GLY A 305 -7.46 23.72 35.15
CA GLY A 305 -6.38 24.35 34.38
C GLY A 305 -6.53 25.86 34.23
N ILE A 306 -7.74 26.34 33.99
CA ILE A 306 -8.04 27.79 33.91
C ILE A 306 -7.88 28.46 35.27
N ILE A 307 -8.37 27.83 36.35
CA ILE A 307 -8.22 28.33 37.72
C ILE A 307 -6.74 28.45 38.09
N GLN A 308 -5.93 27.42 37.80
CA GLN A 308 -4.49 27.43 38.05
C GLN A 308 -3.75 28.53 37.24
N ALA A 309 -4.20 28.77 36.00
CA ALA A 309 -3.64 29.84 35.17
C ALA A 309 -3.99 31.24 35.69
N ILE A 310 -5.17 31.41 36.29
CA ILE A 310 -5.61 32.68 36.91
C ILE A 310 -4.86 32.89 38.22
N LEU A 311 -4.65 31.86 39.02
CA LEU A 311 -3.96 31.97 40.33
C LEU A 311 -2.46 32.17 40.19
N LYS A 312 -1.87 31.92 39.02
CA LYS A 312 -0.44 32.20 38.71
C LYS A 312 -0.15 33.61 38.20
N LYS A 313 -1.20 34.40 37.93
CA LYS A 313 -1.10 35.86 37.65
C LYS A 313 -1.31 36.70 38.91
#